data_6e815fd5c8b93f615fc6fdbd5ed7e7af
#
_entry.id   6e815fd5c8b93f615fc6fdbd5ed7e7af
#
_cell.length_a   1.000
_cell.length_b   1.000
_cell.length_c   1.000
_cell.angle_alpha   90.00
_cell.angle_beta   90.00
_cell.angle_gamma   90.00
#
_symmetry.space_group_name_H-M   'P 1'
#
loop_
_entity.id
_entity.type
_entity.pdbx_description
1 polymer ?
#
loop_
_entity_poly.entity_id
_entity_poly.type
_entity_poly.pdbx_seq_one_letter_code
_entity_poly.pdbx_strand_id
1 'polypeptide(L)'
;VGPADLSTAMGHFGAPDHKDVDDAISRVVEAAHDAGTAVGTIATDPDDIPRWIDRGMDFLVVGLDVGYIADGAVGALEAYERALNR
;
A
#
# COMPACT_ATOMS: atom_id res chain seq x y z
N VAL A 1 -7.09 5.15 5.44
CA VAL A 1 -7.19 3.76 5.91
C VAL A 1 -5.80 3.15 5.97
N GLY A 2 -5.50 2.42 7.03
CA GLY A 2 -4.27 1.62 7.16
C GLY A 2 -4.61 0.13 7.06
N PRO A 3 -4.41 -0.51 5.91
CA PRO A 3 -4.79 -1.92 5.73
C PRO A 3 -4.11 -2.87 6.72
N ALA A 4 -2.83 -2.66 7.02
CA ALA A 4 -2.10 -3.47 7.99
C ALA A 4 -2.65 -3.31 9.41
N ASP A 5 -2.89 -2.06 9.84
CA ASP A 5 -3.47 -1.77 11.16
C ASP A 5 -4.90 -2.31 11.27
N LEU A 6 -5.69 -2.16 10.21
CA LEU A 6 -7.05 -2.67 10.16
C LEU A 6 -7.07 -4.20 10.25
N SER A 7 -6.17 -4.88 9.53
CA SER A 7 -6.07 -6.35 9.59
C SER A 7 -5.76 -6.83 11.01
N THR A 8 -4.85 -6.15 11.69
CA THR A 8 -4.51 -6.46 13.09
C THR A 8 -5.71 -6.24 14.01
N ALA A 9 -6.41 -5.13 13.87
CA ALA A 9 -7.59 -4.81 14.68
C ALA A 9 -8.74 -5.80 14.47
N MET A 10 -8.86 -6.37 13.27
CA MET A 10 -9.88 -7.36 12.92
C MET A 10 -9.49 -8.80 13.26
N GLY A 11 -8.33 -9.03 13.88
CA GLY A 11 -7.85 -10.37 14.23
C GLY A 11 -7.18 -11.12 13.08
N HIS A 12 -6.80 -10.42 12.00
CA HIS A 12 -6.13 -10.98 10.82
C HIS A 12 -4.70 -10.46 10.69
N PHE A 13 -3.96 -10.46 11.79
CA PHE A 13 -2.57 -9.97 11.83
C PHE A 13 -1.72 -10.60 10.70
N GLY A 14 -1.03 -9.74 9.96
CA GLY A 14 -0.19 -10.18 8.85
C GLY A 14 -0.95 -10.56 7.57
N ALA A 15 -2.26 -10.37 7.53
CA ALA A 15 -3.10 -10.69 6.37
C ALA A 15 -3.92 -9.45 5.91
N PRO A 16 -3.28 -8.36 5.46
CA PRO A 16 -3.99 -7.16 5.02
C PRO A 16 -4.86 -7.39 3.78
N ASP A 17 -4.63 -8.47 3.05
CA ASP A 17 -5.40 -8.87 1.87
C ASP A 17 -6.54 -9.85 2.21
N HIS A 18 -6.78 -10.14 3.49
CA HIS A 18 -7.88 -11.00 3.88
C HIS A 18 -9.22 -10.41 3.43
N LYS A 19 -10.13 -11.27 2.99
CA LYS A 19 -11.44 -10.85 2.45
C LYS A 19 -12.21 -9.93 3.41
N ASP A 20 -12.20 -10.23 4.70
CA ASP A 20 -12.90 -9.41 5.70
C ASP A 20 -12.31 -8.00 5.78
N VAL A 21 -11.00 -7.87 5.69
CA VAL A 21 -10.30 -6.58 5.65
C VAL A 21 -10.65 -5.83 4.37
N ASP A 22 -10.62 -6.52 3.25
CA ASP A 22 -10.97 -5.97 1.94
C ASP A 22 -12.40 -5.43 1.92
N ASP A 23 -13.36 -6.18 2.43
CA ASP A 23 -14.76 -5.78 2.55
C ASP A 23 -14.91 -4.55 3.48
N ALA A 24 -14.17 -4.50 4.58
CA ALA A 24 -14.18 -3.37 5.49
C ALA A 24 -13.63 -2.09 4.84
N ILE A 25 -12.56 -2.19 4.05
CA ILE A 25 -12.00 -1.06 3.30
C ILE A 25 -13.02 -0.54 2.29
N SER A 26 -13.70 -1.43 1.57
CA SER A 26 -14.75 -1.04 0.61
C SER A 26 -15.89 -0.26 1.30
N ARG A 27 -16.29 -0.67 2.50
CA ARG A 27 -17.29 0.05 3.30
C ARG A 27 -16.81 1.43 3.74
N VAL A 28 -15.53 1.57 4.08
CA VAL A 28 -14.94 2.88 4.44
C VAL A 28 -14.95 3.81 3.22
N VAL A 29 -14.56 3.34 2.06
CA VAL A 29 -14.55 4.12 0.82
C VAL A 29 -15.97 4.60 0.50
N GLU A 30 -16.95 3.71 0.53
CA GLU A 30 -18.34 4.04 0.27
C GLU A 30 -18.89 5.08 1.27
N ALA A 31 -18.66 4.88 2.55
CA ALA A 31 -19.11 5.80 3.60
C ALA A 31 -18.45 7.17 3.46
N ALA A 32 -17.17 7.24 3.14
CA ALA A 32 -16.45 8.50 2.94
C ALA A 32 -17.02 9.26 1.75
N HIS A 33 -17.23 8.60 0.61
CA HIS A 33 -17.79 9.22 -0.59
C HIS A 33 -19.23 9.68 -0.37
N ASP A 34 -20.05 8.91 0.31
CA ASP A 34 -21.42 9.30 0.66
C ASP A 34 -21.45 10.55 1.57
N ALA A 35 -20.45 10.70 2.42
CA ALA A 35 -20.31 11.86 3.29
C ALA A 35 -19.60 13.06 2.63
N GLY A 36 -19.16 12.92 1.38
CA GLY A 36 -18.40 13.96 0.68
C GLY A 36 -16.98 14.15 1.22
N THR A 37 -16.42 13.12 1.85
CA THR A 37 -15.07 13.15 2.45
C THR A 37 -14.09 12.39 1.59
N ALA A 38 -12.91 12.95 1.37
CA ALA A 38 -11.82 12.26 0.70
C ALA A 38 -11.33 11.08 1.53
N VAL A 39 -10.99 9.99 0.85
CA VAL A 39 -10.43 8.78 1.46
C VAL A 39 -9.13 8.39 0.76
N GLY A 40 -8.17 7.95 1.54
CA GLY A 40 -6.87 7.54 1.01
C GLY A 40 -6.28 6.36 1.78
N THR A 41 -5.21 5.85 1.23
CA THR A 41 -4.44 4.76 1.83
C THR A 41 -2.97 4.86 1.46
N ILE A 42 -2.18 3.90 1.91
CA ILE A 42 -0.78 3.76 1.55
C ILE A 42 -0.61 2.59 0.57
N ALA A 43 0.12 2.83 -0.52
CA ALA A 43 0.54 1.82 -1.48
C ALA A 43 2.07 1.77 -1.47
N THR A 44 2.65 0.92 -0.63
CA THR A 44 4.11 0.78 -0.52
C THR A 44 4.72 0.02 -1.69
N ASP A 45 3.94 -0.84 -2.33
CA ASP A 45 4.30 -1.49 -3.59
C ASP A 45 3.69 -0.69 -4.76
N PRO A 46 4.51 -0.19 -5.70
CA PRO A 46 4.00 0.53 -6.88
C PRO A 46 2.99 -0.27 -7.70
N ASP A 47 3.09 -1.60 -7.70
CA ASP A 47 2.18 -2.48 -8.44
C ASP A 47 0.76 -2.47 -7.86
N ASP A 48 0.58 -2.04 -6.61
CA ASP A 48 -0.73 -1.90 -5.98
C ASP A 48 -1.43 -0.57 -6.30
N ILE A 49 -0.73 0.40 -6.84
CA ILE A 49 -1.29 1.73 -7.10
C ILE A 49 -2.54 1.67 -7.98
N PRO A 50 -2.55 0.96 -9.14
CA PRO A 50 -3.74 0.89 -9.97
C PRO A 50 -4.95 0.32 -9.23
N ARG A 51 -4.73 -0.72 -8.42
CA ARG A 51 -5.80 -1.35 -7.63
C ARG A 51 -6.47 -0.37 -6.68
N TRP A 52 -5.69 0.45 -5.98
CA TRP A 52 -6.24 1.43 -5.05
C TRP A 52 -6.97 2.57 -5.75
N ILE A 53 -6.48 3.02 -6.90
CA ILE A 53 -7.17 4.01 -7.72
C ILE A 53 -8.52 3.46 -8.19
N ASP A 54 -8.55 2.24 -8.70
CA ASP A 54 -9.79 1.59 -9.18
C ASP A 54 -10.80 1.38 -8.06
N ARG A 55 -10.35 1.22 -6.82
CA ARG A 55 -11.21 1.10 -5.64
C ARG A 55 -11.79 2.43 -5.15
N GLY A 56 -11.41 3.55 -5.75
CA GLY A 56 -11.96 4.85 -5.44
C GLY A 56 -11.20 5.65 -4.39
N MET A 57 -9.93 5.32 -4.13
CA MET A 57 -9.09 6.15 -3.26
C MET A 57 -8.85 7.51 -3.91
N ASP A 58 -9.07 8.56 -3.14
CA ASP A 58 -8.91 9.94 -3.61
C ASP A 58 -7.46 10.41 -3.53
N PHE A 59 -6.68 9.83 -2.62
CA PHE A 59 -5.25 10.10 -2.50
C PHE A 59 -4.49 8.86 -2.03
N LEU A 60 -3.19 8.80 -2.35
CA LEU A 60 -2.32 7.70 -1.98
C LEU A 60 -1.00 8.22 -1.41
N VAL A 61 -0.56 7.61 -0.33
CA VAL A 61 0.85 7.64 0.06
C VAL A 61 1.56 6.55 -0.72
N VAL A 62 2.50 6.90 -1.57
CA VAL A 62 3.09 5.96 -2.55
C VAL A 62 4.45 5.41 -2.15
N GLY A 63 4.91 5.73 -0.95
CA GLY A 63 6.15 5.19 -0.42
C GLY A 63 6.55 5.82 0.90
N LEU A 64 7.61 5.27 1.48
CA LEU A 64 8.20 5.74 2.73
C LEU A 64 9.70 5.98 2.52
N ASP A 65 10.27 6.91 3.26
CA ASP A 65 11.70 7.23 3.23
C ASP A 65 12.59 6.03 3.50
N VAL A 66 12.25 5.21 4.50
CA VAL A 66 12.99 3.97 4.82
C VAL A 66 12.96 2.97 3.67
N GLY A 67 11.84 2.86 2.96
CA GLY A 67 11.71 2.01 1.76
C GLY A 67 12.57 2.54 0.61
N TYR A 68 12.55 3.83 0.37
CA TYR A 68 13.38 4.46 -0.68
C TYR A 68 14.88 4.27 -0.41
N ILE A 69 15.31 4.40 0.84
CA ILE A 69 16.71 4.19 1.22
C ILE A 69 17.09 2.72 0.99
N ALA A 70 16.28 1.78 1.46
CA ALA A 70 16.52 0.35 1.30
C ALA A 70 16.56 -0.05 -0.18
N ASP A 71 15.58 0.37 -0.97
CA ASP A 71 15.49 0.04 -2.39
C ASP A 71 16.63 0.68 -3.18
N GLY A 72 17.02 1.91 -2.83
CA GLY A 72 18.17 2.58 -3.44
C GLY A 72 19.48 1.86 -3.15
N ALA A 73 19.69 1.41 -1.92
CA ALA A 73 20.88 0.67 -1.53
C ALA A 73 20.97 -0.69 -2.24
N VAL A 74 19.86 -1.43 -2.27
CA VAL A 74 19.76 -2.71 -3.00
C VAL A 74 20.04 -2.51 -4.49
N GLY A 75 19.42 -1.51 -5.12
CA GLY A 75 19.62 -1.21 -6.52
C GLY A 75 21.07 -0.86 -6.87
N ALA A 76 21.74 -0.10 -6.01
CA ALA A 76 23.14 0.23 -6.17
C ALA A 76 24.06 -1.01 -6.07
N LEU A 77 23.80 -1.89 -5.09
CA LEU A 77 24.53 -3.13 -4.92
C LEU A 77 24.35 -4.07 -6.13
N GLU A 78 23.12 -4.24 -6.57
CA GLU A 78 22.83 -5.05 -7.76
C GLU A 78 23.51 -4.52 -9.01
N ALA A 79 23.57 -3.20 -9.19
CA ALA A 79 24.28 -2.58 -10.29
C ALA A 79 25.79 -2.88 -10.24
N TYR A 80 26.37 -2.84 -9.05
CA TYR A 80 27.78 -3.19 -8.84
C TYR A 80 28.05 -4.67 -9.15
N GLU A 81 27.21 -5.55 -8.65
CA GLU A 81 27.32 -6.99 -8.90
C GLU A 81 27.21 -7.32 -10.40
N ARG A 82 26.26 -6.69 -11.10
CA ARG A 82 26.15 -6.84 -12.57
C ARG A 82 27.41 -6.38 -13.28
N ALA A 83 28.04 -5.31 -12.84
CA ALA A 83 29.25 -4.80 -13.42
C ALA A 83 30.46 -5.77 -13.25
N LEU A 84 30.51 -6.49 -12.12
CA LEU A 84 31.53 -7.50 -11.86
C LEU A 84 31.37 -8.74 -12.76
N ASN A 85 30.16 -9.05 -13.17
CA ASN A 85 29.80 -10.28 -13.89
C ASN A 85 29.61 -10.08 -15.40
N ARG A 86 29.94 -8.93 -15.92
CA ARG A 86 29.90 -8.64 -17.37
C ARG A 86 31.12 -9.14 -18.14
#